data_c9d6f7ce6118c6d0b20f5b8f05c61d0e
#
_entry.id   c9d6f7ce6118c6d0b20f5b8f05c61d0e
#
_cell.length_a   1.000
_cell.length_b   1.000
_cell.length_c   1.000
_cell.angle_alpha   90.00
_cell.angle_beta   90.00
_cell.angle_gamma   90.00
#
_symmetry.space_group_name_H-M   'P 1'
#
loop_
_entity.id
_entity.type
_entity.pdbx_description
1 polymer ?
#
loop_
_entity_poly.entity_id
_entity_poly.type
_entity_poly.pdbx_seq_one_letter_code
_entity_poly.pdbx_strand_id
1 'polypeptide(L)' 'MTAAPILSERVGHTQIITLNRPDAMNAITSQMLADLNTALKAADDAPQVRAVVITGAGRAFCSGLDLKQA' A
#
# COMPACT_ATOMS: atom_id res chain seq x y z
N MET A 1 -9.29 3.28 -17.14
CA MET A 1 -9.47 2.64 -15.84
C MET A 1 -8.27 2.95 -14.95
N THR A 2 -8.51 3.40 -13.77
CA THR A 2 -7.45 3.76 -12.83
C THR A 2 -6.99 2.52 -12.08
N ALA A 3 -5.68 2.31 -11.97
CA ALA A 3 -5.14 1.22 -11.15
C ALA A 3 -5.47 1.47 -9.67
N ALA A 4 -5.63 0.40 -8.92
CA ALA A 4 -5.86 0.51 -7.48
C ALA A 4 -4.65 1.19 -6.81
N PRO A 5 -4.87 2.15 -5.88
CA PRO A 5 -3.76 2.87 -5.25
C PRO A 5 -2.99 2.03 -4.23
N ILE A 6 -3.56 0.93 -3.78
CA ILE A 6 -2.89 -0.03 -2.90
C ILE A 6 -3.02 -1.40 -3.53
N LEU A 7 -1.88 -2.05 -3.72
CA LEU A 7 -1.82 -3.44 -4.19
C LEU A 7 -1.33 -4.31 -3.06
N SER A 8 -1.82 -5.54 -2.97
CA SER A 8 -1.42 -6.47 -1.93
C SER A 8 -1.32 -7.87 -2.51
N GLU A 9 -0.19 -8.53 -2.28
CA GLU A 9 -0.01 -9.92 -2.71
C GLU A 9 0.75 -10.69 -1.65
N ARG A 10 0.58 -12.00 -1.65
CA ARG A 10 1.31 -12.87 -0.74
C ARG A 10 2.31 -13.73 -1.50
N VAL A 11 3.55 -13.72 -1.02
CA VAL A 11 4.63 -14.58 -1.52
C VAL A 11 5.16 -15.37 -0.33
N GLY A 12 4.86 -16.68 -0.30
CA GLY A 12 5.19 -17.50 0.85
C GLY A 12 4.47 -17.02 2.11
N HIS A 13 5.22 -16.67 3.14
CA HIS A 13 4.68 -16.15 4.40
C HIS A 13 4.80 -14.62 4.51
N THR A 14 5.12 -13.96 3.41
CA THR A 14 5.27 -12.50 3.37
C THR A 14 4.11 -11.88 2.60
N GLN A 15 3.47 -10.89 3.20
CA GLN A 15 2.49 -10.06 2.52
C GLN A 15 3.20 -8.82 2.00
N ILE A 16 3.12 -8.57 0.71
CA ILE A 16 3.73 -7.40 0.09
C ILE A 16 2.64 -6.41 -0.25
N ILE A 17 2.71 -5.22 0.35
CA ILE A 17 1.77 -4.14 0.12
C ILE A 17 2.48 -3.05 -0.66
N THR A 18 1.95 -2.70 -1.82
CA THR A 18 2.56 -1.74 -2.73
C THR A 18 1.74 -0.46 -2.78
N LEU A 19 2.39 0.66 -2.50
CA LEU A 19 1.82 1.98 -2.73
C LEU A 19 1.87 2.25 -4.23
N ASN A 20 0.73 2.40 -4.88
CA ASN A 20 0.64 2.38 -6.33
C ASN A 20 0.09 3.69 -6.91
N ARG A 21 0.75 4.79 -6.59
CA ARG A 21 0.53 6.10 -7.21
C ARG A 21 1.86 6.65 -7.72
N PRO A 22 2.55 5.97 -8.65
CA PRO A 22 3.88 6.40 -9.09
C PRO A 22 3.89 7.78 -9.72
N ASP A 23 2.81 8.20 -10.36
CA ASP A 23 2.70 9.53 -10.97
C ASP A 23 2.70 10.65 -9.95
N ALA A 24 2.35 10.34 -8.70
CA ALA A 24 2.34 11.30 -7.59
C ALA A 24 3.40 10.94 -6.55
N MET A 25 4.42 10.14 -6.93
CA MET A 25 5.48 9.66 -6.05
C MET A 25 4.93 8.98 -4.80
N ASN A 26 3.80 8.30 -4.96
CA ASN A 26 3.09 7.56 -3.92
C ASN A 26 2.66 8.42 -2.73
N ALA A 27 2.35 9.70 -2.98
CA ALA A 27 1.75 10.56 -1.97
C ALA A 27 0.44 9.95 -1.48
N ILE A 28 0.25 9.93 -0.16
CA ILE A 28 -0.87 9.24 0.46
C ILE A 28 -2.11 10.13 0.48
N THR A 29 -3.19 9.63 -0.13
CA THR A 29 -4.53 10.21 -0.05
C THR A 29 -5.30 9.59 1.10
N SER A 30 -6.45 10.17 1.44
CA SER A 30 -7.35 9.59 2.45
C SER A 30 -7.82 8.20 2.03
N GLN A 31 -8.11 8.00 0.75
CA GLN A 31 -8.51 6.69 0.23
C GLN A 31 -7.39 5.66 0.35
N MET A 32 -6.15 6.05 0.02
CA MET A 32 -4.99 5.16 0.17
C MET A 32 -4.80 4.74 1.62
N LEU A 33 -4.98 5.68 2.55
CA LEU A 33 -4.83 5.38 3.97
C LEU A 33 -5.86 4.34 4.42
N ALA A 34 -7.10 4.49 3.99
CA ALA A 34 -8.15 3.52 4.29
C ALA A 34 -7.84 2.15 3.69
N ASP A 35 -7.40 2.12 2.43
CA ASP A 35 -7.06 0.88 1.74
C ASP A 35 -5.83 0.22 2.38
N LEU A 36 -4.85 1.01 2.79
CA LEU A 36 -3.66 0.51 3.47
C LEU A 36 -4.03 -0.13 4.81
N ASN A 37 -4.87 0.53 5.59
CA ASN A 37 -5.34 -0.01 6.87
C ASN A 37 -6.09 -1.32 6.67
N THR A 38 -6.93 -1.42 5.64
CA THR A 38 -7.64 -2.65 5.31
C THR A 38 -6.66 -3.78 4.97
N ALA A 39 -5.64 -3.48 4.16
CA ALA A 39 -4.64 -4.47 3.77
C ALA A 39 -3.80 -4.94 4.96
N LEU A 40 -3.40 -4.02 5.84
CA LEU A 40 -2.64 -4.33 7.05
C LEU A 40 -3.44 -5.20 8.01
N LYS A 41 -4.73 -4.88 8.19
CA LYS A 41 -5.61 -5.67 9.05
C LYS A 41 -5.80 -7.07 8.50
N ALA A 42 -6.01 -7.20 7.20
CA ALA A 42 -6.15 -8.50 6.56
C ALA A 42 -4.88 -9.35 6.74
N ALA A 43 -3.70 -8.73 6.61
CA ALA A 43 -2.43 -9.42 6.81
C ALA A 43 -2.26 -9.86 8.27
N ASP A 44 -2.64 -9.00 9.21
CA ASP A 44 -2.56 -9.31 10.64
C ASP A 44 -3.47 -10.47 11.03
N ASP A 45 -4.65 -10.56 10.40
CA ASP A 45 -5.62 -11.61 10.67
C ASP A 45 -5.29 -12.93 9.96
N ALA A 46 -4.34 -12.94 9.02
CA ALA A 46 -3.99 -14.13 8.25
C ALA A 46 -2.90 -14.95 8.98
N PRO A 47 -3.19 -16.17 9.43
CA PRO A 47 -2.21 -16.95 10.21
C PRO A 47 -0.99 -17.37 9.41
N GLN A 48 -1.08 -17.40 8.07
CA GLN A 48 0.05 -17.74 7.20
C GLN A 48 1.04 -16.60 7.03
N VAL A 49 0.64 -15.37 7.36
CA VAL A 49 1.50 -14.20 7.17
C VAL A 49 2.38 -14.01 8.41
N ARG A 50 3.70 -14.00 8.19
CA ARG A 50 4.70 -13.82 9.25
C ARG A 50 5.45 -12.51 9.13
N ALA A 51 5.40 -11.88 7.94
CA ALA A 51 6.07 -10.62 7.70
C ALA A 51 5.26 -9.80 6.71
N VAL A 52 5.32 -8.49 6.86
CA VAL A 52 4.68 -7.55 5.93
C VAL A 52 5.77 -6.63 5.40
N VAL A 53 5.83 -6.50 4.08
CA VAL A 53 6.71 -5.56 3.39
C VAL A 53 5.84 -4.50 2.75
N ILE A 54 6.16 -3.23 3.02
CA ILE A 54 5.50 -2.11 2.36
C ILE A 54 6.51 -1.47 1.42
N THR A 55 6.14 -1.35 0.15
CA THR A 55 7.01 -0.80 -0.87
C THR A 55 6.23 0.19 -1.74
N GLY A 56 6.93 0.94 -2.59
CA GLY A 56 6.33 1.89 -3.50
C GLY A 56 6.57 1.51 -4.94
N ALA A 57 5.54 1.64 -5.78
CA ALA A 57 5.67 1.48 -7.22
C ALA A 57 6.44 2.68 -7.79
N GLY A 58 7.25 2.44 -8.83
CA GLY A 58 8.04 3.47 -9.47
C GLY A 58 9.29 3.80 -8.67
N ARG A 59 9.75 5.06 -8.77
CA ARG A 59 11.06 5.48 -8.26
C ARG A 59 11.04 6.04 -6.84
N ALA A 60 9.87 6.17 -6.23
CA ALA A 60 9.74 6.69 -4.87
C ALA A 60 8.97 5.71 -4.01
N PHE A 61 9.35 5.58 -2.74
CA PHE A 61 8.55 4.82 -1.79
C PHE A 61 7.26 5.59 -1.48
N CYS A 62 7.39 6.77 -0.91
CA CYS A 62 6.27 7.62 -0.53
C CYS A 62 6.78 9.05 -0.36
N SER A 63 6.09 10.03 -0.93
CA SER A 63 6.47 11.43 -0.79
C SER A 63 5.78 12.11 0.40
N GLY A 64 4.96 11.37 1.14
CA GLY A 64 4.26 11.87 2.29
C GLY A 64 2.77 12.04 2.04
N LEU A 65 2.12 12.85 2.87
CA LEU A 65 0.68 13.08 2.78
C LEU A 65 0.38 13.99 1.59
N ASP A 66 -0.65 13.62 0.82
CA ASP A 66 -1.13 14.47 -0.27
C ASP A 66 -2.03 15.55 0.32
N LEU A 67 -1.51 16.75 0.44
CA LEU A 67 -2.22 17.86 1.09
C LEU A 67 -3.45 18.31 0.32
N LYS A 68 -3.54 18.00 -0.96
CA LYS A 68 -4.71 18.33 -1.77
C LYS A 68 -5.85 17.34 -1.56
N GLN A 69 -5.52 16.15 -1.05
CA GLN A 69 -6.45 15.04 -0.87
C GLN A 69 -6.72 14.72 0.60
N ALA A 70 -5.94 15.32 1.47
CA ALA A 70 -6.06 15.06 2.91
C ALA A 70 -7.27 15.77 3.50
#